data_5d477702788ca8f0d177d59b7db02822
#
_entry.id   5d477702788ca8f0d177d59b7db02822
#
_cell.length_a   1.000
_cell.length_b   1.000
_cell.length_c   1.000
_cell.angle_alpha   90.00
_cell.angle_beta   90.00
_cell.angle_gamma   90.00
#
_symmetry.space_group_name_H-M   'P 1'
#
loop_
_entity.id
_entity.type
_entity.pdbx_description
1 polymer ?
#
loop_
_entity_poly.entity_id
_entity_poly.type
_entity_poly.pdbx_seq_one_letter_code
_entity_poly.pdbx_strand_id
1 'polypeptide(L)'
;MTKQSIFPYYAEALRAVKGAEILNIEGAAMMHFSDVENAEAQALKYPCRIDALIMVLCVRGEVSFSSHMSDYTLNANQFFISSASVFQFHSMANSEFYMLAFSSEFLTNMNVDVRFVARMVSQLRVNAYIARLEEQDMRGVSRFFETLHEQHAAEELSEYKELSLRHVYCAMIYRIADAVMGKDSAMMPLGVKERSSEYFEKLMTLLSENYREQRNVEFYAEKMSISSKHLSRVIRTFTGKSVHQWIDEFVALEIKNLLKYSNMSIQQISFYLNFPNPSFMGQYFKRITGMTPGEYKKS
;
A
#
# COMPACT_ATOMS: atom_id res chain seq x y z
N MET A 1 -8.33 -13.09 -19.56
CA MET A 1 -7.34 -13.23 -18.48
C MET A 1 -8.08 -13.10 -17.17
N THR A 2 -8.11 -14.12 -16.35
CA THR A 2 -8.82 -14.13 -15.06
C THR A 2 -8.18 -13.11 -14.15
N LYS A 3 -8.93 -12.08 -13.74
CA LYS A 3 -8.50 -11.07 -12.77
C LYS A 3 -8.01 -11.80 -11.51
N GLN A 4 -6.71 -11.71 -11.23
CA GLN A 4 -6.11 -12.38 -10.07
C GLN A 4 -6.58 -11.64 -8.80
N SER A 5 -7.46 -12.28 -8.03
CA SER A 5 -7.91 -11.76 -6.72
C SER A 5 -6.74 -11.72 -5.75
N ILE A 6 -6.63 -10.66 -4.95
CA ILE A 6 -5.66 -10.55 -3.85
C ILE A 6 -5.89 -11.68 -2.83
N PHE A 7 -7.10 -12.21 -2.77
CA PHE A 7 -7.54 -13.25 -1.85
C PHE A 7 -8.09 -14.48 -2.59
N PRO A 8 -7.29 -15.21 -3.39
CA PRO A 8 -7.83 -16.29 -4.22
C PRO A 8 -8.53 -17.39 -3.41
N TYR A 9 -8.06 -17.67 -2.19
CA TYR A 9 -8.65 -18.68 -1.28
C TYR A 9 -9.65 -18.08 -0.28
N TYR A 10 -9.49 -16.82 0.08
CA TYR A 10 -10.33 -16.14 1.07
C TYR A 10 -11.64 -15.60 0.48
N ALA A 11 -11.63 -15.23 -0.79
CA ALA A 11 -12.81 -14.67 -1.45
C ALA A 11 -14.00 -15.65 -1.49
N GLU A 12 -13.75 -16.97 -1.64
CA GLU A 12 -14.81 -17.98 -1.57
C GLU A 12 -15.30 -18.19 -0.14
N ALA A 13 -14.38 -18.28 0.81
CA ALA A 13 -14.71 -18.45 2.22
C ALA A 13 -15.48 -17.23 2.79
N LEU A 14 -15.08 -16.01 2.37
CA LEU A 14 -15.72 -14.77 2.79
C LEU A 14 -17.12 -14.57 2.18
N ARG A 15 -17.36 -15.03 0.95
CA ARG A 15 -18.70 -14.99 0.33
C ARG A 15 -19.73 -15.85 1.08
N ALA A 16 -19.27 -16.83 1.85
CA ALA A 16 -20.13 -17.67 2.66
C ALA A 16 -20.47 -17.04 4.03
N VAL A 17 -19.83 -15.93 4.41
CA VAL A 17 -20.07 -15.24 5.67
C VAL A 17 -21.21 -14.25 5.49
N LYS A 18 -22.33 -14.52 6.16
CA LYS A 18 -23.46 -13.59 6.18
C LYS A 18 -23.07 -12.28 6.88
N GLY A 19 -23.40 -11.15 6.29
CA GLY A 19 -22.98 -9.83 6.79
C GLY A 19 -21.58 -9.41 6.32
N ALA A 20 -20.92 -10.19 5.43
CA ALA A 20 -19.68 -9.78 4.77
C ALA A 20 -19.96 -9.37 3.32
N GLU A 21 -19.61 -8.15 2.98
CA GLU A 21 -19.65 -7.63 1.62
C GLU A 21 -18.22 -7.47 1.10
N ILE A 22 -17.97 -7.97 -0.10
CA ILE A 22 -16.63 -7.93 -0.71
C ILE A 22 -16.70 -7.15 -2.01
N LEU A 23 -15.97 -6.05 -2.06
CA LEU A 23 -15.81 -5.21 -3.23
C LEU A 23 -14.37 -5.35 -3.73
N ASN A 24 -14.20 -5.75 -4.98
CA ASN A 24 -12.88 -6.10 -5.51
C ASN A 24 -12.64 -5.43 -6.86
N ILE A 25 -11.49 -4.77 -6.99
CA ILE A 25 -10.91 -4.35 -8.27
C ILE A 25 -9.51 -4.96 -8.40
N GLU A 26 -8.90 -4.86 -9.56
CA GLU A 26 -7.56 -5.39 -9.76
C GLU A 26 -6.56 -4.74 -8.80
N GLY A 27 -6.01 -5.55 -7.89
CA GLY A 27 -5.01 -5.13 -6.91
C GLY A 27 -5.53 -4.43 -5.65
N ALA A 28 -6.84 -4.21 -5.50
CA ALA A 28 -7.44 -3.69 -4.27
C ALA A 28 -8.71 -4.44 -3.90
N ALA A 29 -8.93 -4.68 -2.64
CA ALA A 29 -10.16 -5.25 -2.11
C ALA A 29 -10.60 -4.51 -0.86
N MET A 30 -11.91 -4.30 -0.75
CA MET A 30 -12.58 -3.81 0.44
C MET A 30 -13.56 -4.88 0.92
N MET A 31 -13.59 -5.09 2.22
CA MET A 31 -14.55 -5.96 2.89
C MET A 31 -15.25 -5.18 3.98
N HIS A 32 -16.55 -5.23 3.99
CA HIS A 32 -17.38 -4.69 5.07
C HIS A 32 -18.01 -5.83 5.84
N PHE A 33 -17.90 -5.77 7.13
CA PHE A 33 -18.47 -6.75 8.06
C PHE A 33 -19.41 -6.02 9.01
N SER A 34 -20.68 -6.43 9.01
CA SER A 34 -21.68 -5.91 9.94
C SER A 34 -22.40 -7.07 10.62
N ASP A 35 -22.42 -7.04 11.95
CA ASP A 35 -23.18 -7.98 12.80
C ASP A 35 -22.95 -9.47 12.45
N VAL A 36 -21.71 -9.83 12.15
CA VAL A 36 -21.32 -11.21 11.79
C VAL A 36 -21.51 -12.13 12.99
N GLU A 37 -22.30 -13.17 12.85
CA GLU A 37 -22.45 -14.21 13.86
C GLU A 37 -21.18 -15.06 13.93
N ASN A 38 -20.71 -15.39 15.15
CA ASN A 38 -19.48 -16.15 15.37
C ASN A 38 -19.47 -17.54 14.69
N ALA A 39 -20.62 -18.15 14.48
CA ALA A 39 -20.74 -19.45 13.84
C ALA A 39 -20.43 -19.40 12.34
N GLU A 40 -20.78 -18.31 11.67
CA GLU A 40 -20.57 -18.11 10.23
C GLU A 40 -19.14 -17.67 9.89
N ALA A 41 -18.44 -17.07 10.87
CA ALA A 41 -17.06 -16.63 10.73
C ALA A 41 -16.00 -17.73 10.86
N GLN A 42 -16.38 -19.00 10.97
CA GLN A 42 -15.42 -20.11 11.16
C GLN A 42 -14.37 -20.18 10.04
N ALA A 43 -14.75 -19.88 8.81
CA ALA A 43 -13.81 -19.85 7.68
C ALA A 43 -12.71 -18.79 7.83
N LEU A 44 -12.99 -17.69 8.53
CA LEU A 44 -12.07 -16.58 8.79
C LEU A 44 -11.14 -16.84 9.99
N LYS A 45 -11.42 -17.89 10.79
CA LYS A 45 -10.59 -18.28 11.93
C LYS A 45 -9.33 -19.06 11.52
N TYR A 46 -9.20 -19.43 10.26
CA TYR A 46 -7.97 -20.07 9.77
C TYR A 46 -6.94 -19.00 9.34
N PRO A 47 -5.65 -19.20 9.66
CA PRO A 47 -4.59 -18.31 9.23
C PRO A 47 -4.56 -18.21 7.72
N CYS A 48 -4.56 -17.00 7.19
CA CYS A 48 -4.47 -16.72 5.77
C CYS A 48 -3.22 -15.89 5.47
N ARG A 49 -2.46 -16.29 4.46
CA ARG A 49 -1.36 -15.47 3.96
C ARG A 49 -1.90 -14.43 2.99
N ILE A 50 -1.71 -13.18 3.34
CA ILE A 50 -2.14 -12.02 2.54
C ILE A 50 -0.89 -11.22 2.16
N ASP A 51 -0.54 -11.19 0.87
CA ASP A 51 0.59 -10.38 0.36
C ASP A 51 0.10 -9.00 -0.09
N ALA A 52 -0.35 -8.20 0.87
CA ALA A 52 -0.94 -6.89 0.66
C ALA A 52 -0.72 -5.97 1.86
N LEU A 53 -0.85 -4.67 1.65
CA LEU A 53 -1.07 -3.73 2.74
C LEU A 53 -2.49 -3.93 3.26
N ILE A 54 -2.62 -4.26 4.54
CA ILE A 54 -3.89 -4.49 5.21
C ILE A 54 -4.22 -3.30 6.10
N MET A 55 -5.45 -2.83 6.03
CA MET A 55 -6.02 -1.83 6.91
C MET A 55 -7.32 -2.37 7.50
N VAL A 56 -7.50 -2.21 8.79
CA VAL A 56 -8.76 -2.57 9.49
C VAL A 56 -9.25 -1.34 10.24
N LEU A 57 -10.50 -0.97 10.02
CA LEU A 57 -11.17 0.16 10.68
C LEU A 57 -12.37 -0.38 11.45
N CYS A 58 -12.32 -0.33 12.78
CA CYS A 58 -13.44 -0.71 13.63
C CYS A 58 -14.38 0.50 13.81
N VAL A 59 -15.62 0.35 13.33
CA VAL A 59 -16.66 1.39 13.42
C VAL A 59 -17.44 1.24 14.71
N ARG A 60 -17.82 0.00 15.05
CA ARG A 60 -18.64 -0.31 16.23
C ARG A 60 -18.21 -1.65 16.85
N GLY A 61 -18.30 -1.75 18.16
CA GLY A 61 -17.97 -2.97 18.90
C GLY A 61 -16.47 -3.19 19.03
N GLU A 62 -16.08 -4.48 18.98
CA GLU A 62 -14.70 -4.92 19.15
C GLU A 62 -14.39 -6.01 18.13
N VAL A 63 -13.23 -5.92 17.48
CA VAL A 63 -12.71 -6.97 16.59
C VAL A 63 -11.33 -7.41 17.06
N SER A 64 -11.11 -8.72 17.17
CA SER A 64 -9.82 -9.29 17.51
C SER A 64 -9.28 -10.21 16.43
N PHE A 65 -7.99 -10.09 16.16
CA PHE A 65 -7.27 -10.84 15.13
C PHE A 65 -5.78 -10.93 15.45
N SER A 66 -5.08 -11.84 14.79
CA SER A 66 -3.62 -11.87 14.79
C SER A 66 -3.06 -11.42 13.43
N SER A 67 -1.94 -10.72 13.47
CA SER A 67 -1.13 -10.34 12.32
C SER A 67 0.34 -10.44 12.72
N HIS A 68 1.20 -10.99 11.85
CA HIS A 68 2.63 -11.21 12.16
C HIS A 68 2.87 -11.97 13.49
N MET A 69 2.05 -12.99 13.81
CA MET A 69 2.10 -13.76 15.06
C MET A 69 1.87 -12.92 16.35
N SER A 70 1.32 -11.73 16.22
CA SER A 70 0.92 -10.89 17.37
C SER A 70 -0.59 -10.70 17.35
N ASP A 71 -1.20 -10.72 18.53
CA ASP A 71 -2.64 -10.55 18.69
C ASP A 71 -2.98 -9.07 18.87
N TYR A 72 -4.07 -8.66 18.23
CA TYR A 72 -4.57 -7.29 18.24
C TYR A 72 -6.05 -7.27 18.55
N THR A 73 -6.47 -6.25 19.28
CA THR A 73 -7.86 -5.94 19.53
C THR A 73 -8.13 -4.49 19.18
N LEU A 74 -9.09 -4.26 18.29
CA LEU A 74 -9.57 -2.94 17.95
C LEU A 74 -10.92 -2.70 18.54
N ASN A 75 -11.04 -1.57 19.22
CA ASN A 75 -12.32 -1.01 19.67
C ASN A 75 -12.86 0.01 18.67
N ALA A 76 -14.09 0.43 18.85
CA ALA A 76 -14.72 1.47 18.02
C ALA A 76 -13.82 2.71 17.87
N ASN A 77 -13.78 3.25 16.65
CA ASN A 77 -12.94 4.37 16.23
C ASN A 77 -11.43 4.08 16.23
N GLN A 78 -11.03 2.81 16.25
CA GLN A 78 -9.64 2.44 16.10
C GLN A 78 -9.35 1.91 14.69
N PHE A 79 -8.18 2.27 14.21
CA PHE A 79 -7.66 1.93 12.91
C PHE A 79 -6.36 1.13 13.07
N PHE A 80 -6.27 0.03 12.35
CA PHE A 80 -5.09 -0.82 12.28
C PHE A 80 -4.53 -0.81 10.86
N ILE A 81 -3.21 -0.81 10.73
CA ILE A 81 -2.55 -0.95 9.45
C ILE A 81 -1.31 -1.83 9.60
N SER A 82 -1.11 -2.75 8.66
CA SER A 82 0.03 -3.65 8.61
C SER A 82 0.41 -4.01 7.18
N SER A 83 1.68 -4.22 6.94
CA SER A 83 2.14 -4.85 5.68
C SER A 83 1.91 -6.36 5.75
N ALA A 84 1.84 -6.98 4.59
CA ALA A 84 1.55 -8.38 4.35
C ALA A 84 2.13 -9.39 5.34
N SER A 85 1.31 -10.31 5.78
CA SER A 85 1.73 -11.50 6.52
C SER A 85 0.61 -12.53 6.66
N VAL A 86 0.75 -13.40 7.62
CA VAL A 86 -0.33 -14.28 8.04
C VAL A 86 -1.31 -13.48 8.89
N PHE A 87 -2.58 -13.47 8.49
CA PHE A 87 -3.68 -12.79 9.16
C PHE A 87 -4.75 -13.81 9.56
N GLN A 88 -5.32 -13.66 10.77
CA GLN A 88 -6.35 -14.55 11.29
C GLN A 88 -7.30 -13.80 12.20
N PHE A 89 -8.60 -13.87 11.96
CA PHE A 89 -9.60 -13.36 12.90
C PHE A 89 -9.83 -14.30 14.08
N HIS A 90 -10.02 -13.74 15.25
CA HIS A 90 -10.34 -14.47 16.48
C HIS A 90 -11.79 -14.22 16.92
N SER A 91 -12.23 -12.96 16.91
CA SER A 91 -13.60 -12.56 17.25
C SER A 91 -14.05 -11.37 16.43
N MET A 92 -15.30 -11.41 15.99
CA MET A 92 -15.95 -10.35 15.21
C MET A 92 -17.40 -10.13 15.68
N ALA A 93 -17.81 -10.77 16.79
CA ALA A 93 -19.19 -10.72 17.24
C ALA A 93 -19.60 -9.31 17.68
N ASN A 94 -20.81 -8.89 17.29
CA ASN A 94 -21.39 -7.60 17.63
C ASN A 94 -20.51 -6.40 17.19
N SER A 95 -19.72 -6.57 16.14
CA SER A 95 -18.86 -5.52 15.60
C SER A 95 -19.26 -5.15 14.18
N GLU A 96 -18.93 -3.91 13.84
CA GLU A 96 -18.95 -3.40 12.48
C GLU A 96 -17.57 -2.86 12.16
N PHE A 97 -16.98 -3.36 11.07
CA PHE A 97 -15.63 -2.97 10.66
C PHE A 97 -15.42 -3.12 9.16
N TYR A 98 -14.48 -2.35 8.66
CA TYR A 98 -13.99 -2.46 7.29
C TYR A 98 -12.59 -3.04 7.30
N MET A 99 -12.32 -3.89 6.32
CA MET A 99 -10.97 -4.35 6.01
C MET A 99 -10.63 -3.99 4.57
N LEU A 100 -9.48 -3.38 4.38
CA LEU A 100 -8.93 -3.04 3.09
C LEU A 100 -7.65 -3.81 2.86
N ALA A 101 -7.42 -4.20 1.62
CA ALA A 101 -6.16 -4.77 1.22
C ALA A 101 -5.73 -4.21 -0.14
N PHE A 102 -4.46 -3.82 -0.24
CA PHE A 102 -3.87 -3.26 -1.44
C PHE A 102 -2.60 -4.02 -1.80
N SER A 103 -2.53 -4.54 -3.02
CA SER A 103 -1.30 -5.13 -3.54
C SER A 103 -0.21 -4.07 -3.73
N SER A 104 1.05 -4.48 -3.65
CA SER A 104 2.18 -3.58 -3.95
C SER A 104 2.10 -3.02 -5.37
N GLU A 105 1.61 -3.81 -6.32
CA GLU A 105 1.42 -3.39 -7.70
C GLU A 105 0.34 -2.31 -7.84
N PHE A 106 -0.79 -2.48 -7.17
CA PHE A 106 -1.86 -1.47 -7.14
C PHE A 106 -1.36 -0.14 -6.59
N LEU A 107 -0.67 -0.15 -5.45
CA LEU A 107 -0.10 1.06 -4.84
C LEU A 107 0.91 1.75 -5.75
N THR A 108 1.72 0.98 -6.48
CA THR A 108 2.69 1.50 -7.44
C THR A 108 2.01 2.11 -8.66
N ASN A 109 0.95 1.47 -9.17
CA ASN A 109 0.24 1.92 -10.38
C ASN A 109 -0.70 3.11 -10.14
N MET A 110 -1.06 3.39 -8.88
CA MET A 110 -1.93 4.51 -8.52
C MET A 110 -1.24 5.88 -8.56
N ASN A 111 0.03 5.97 -8.97
CA ASN A 111 0.82 7.21 -8.88
C ASN A 111 0.81 7.87 -7.47
N VAL A 112 0.58 7.06 -6.43
CA VAL A 112 0.73 7.52 -5.06
C VAL A 112 2.18 7.97 -4.87
N ASP A 113 2.40 9.10 -4.24
CA ASP A 113 3.75 9.61 -4.00
C ASP A 113 4.61 8.52 -3.35
N VAL A 114 5.67 8.11 -4.05
CA VAL A 114 6.58 7.03 -3.58
C VAL A 114 7.14 7.34 -2.20
N ARG A 115 7.37 8.63 -1.91
CA ARG A 115 7.84 9.07 -0.59
C ARG A 115 6.81 8.78 0.50
N PHE A 116 5.53 8.94 0.17
CA PHE A 116 4.44 8.61 1.07
C PHE A 116 4.33 7.09 1.28
N VAL A 117 4.34 6.31 0.20
CA VAL A 117 4.36 4.83 0.28
C VAL A 117 5.59 4.34 1.03
N ALA A 118 6.76 4.91 0.74
CA ALA A 118 8.00 4.56 1.43
C ALA A 118 7.93 4.87 2.93
N ARG A 119 7.40 6.04 3.31
CA ARG A 119 7.21 6.41 4.72
C ARG A 119 6.22 5.48 5.40
N MET A 120 5.10 5.20 4.76
CA MET A 120 4.11 4.25 5.23
C MET A 120 4.71 2.85 5.42
N VAL A 121 5.43 2.33 4.42
CA VAL A 121 6.09 1.02 4.48
C VAL A 121 7.19 0.99 5.54
N SER A 122 7.97 2.06 5.72
CA SER A 122 8.99 2.12 6.75
C SER A 122 8.41 2.06 8.15
N GLN A 123 7.28 2.71 8.36
CA GLN A 123 6.57 2.67 9.64
C GLN A 123 5.84 1.34 9.87
N LEU A 124 5.37 0.67 8.81
CA LEU A 124 4.51 -0.51 8.89
C LEU A 124 5.25 -1.84 8.93
N ARG A 125 6.49 -1.91 8.42
CA ARG A 125 7.20 -3.20 8.36
C ARG A 125 7.84 -3.64 9.67
N VAL A 126 8.01 -2.73 10.59
CA VAL A 126 8.55 -3.06 11.92
C VAL A 126 7.42 -3.38 12.88
N ASN A 127 6.27 -2.80 12.64
CA ASN A 127 5.15 -2.92 13.55
C ASN A 127 3.82 -2.70 12.83
N ALA A 128 2.82 -3.43 13.26
CA ALA A 128 1.45 -3.05 13.04
C ALA A 128 1.15 -1.79 13.88
N TYR A 129 0.40 -0.86 13.32
CA TYR A 129 0.02 0.36 14.03
C TYR A 129 -1.47 0.32 14.35
N ILE A 130 -1.79 0.69 15.59
CA ILE A 130 -3.15 1.03 15.99
C ILE A 130 -3.18 2.53 16.26
N ALA A 131 -4.11 3.23 15.64
CA ALA A 131 -4.39 4.63 15.90
C ALA A 131 -5.86 4.79 16.29
N ARG A 132 -6.16 5.73 17.17
CA ARG A 132 -7.52 6.15 17.43
C ARG A 132 -7.85 7.36 16.55
N LEU A 133 -8.90 7.25 15.76
CA LEU A 133 -9.38 8.33 14.92
C LEU A 133 -10.35 9.21 15.72
N GLU A 134 -10.27 10.52 15.52
CA GLU A 134 -11.27 11.44 16.01
C GLU A 134 -12.59 11.25 15.24
N GLU A 135 -13.71 11.61 15.84
CA GLU A 135 -15.04 11.42 15.23
C GLU A 135 -15.18 12.09 13.86
N GLN A 136 -14.53 13.24 13.66
CA GLN A 136 -14.53 13.94 12.38
C GLN A 136 -13.76 13.15 11.31
N ASP A 137 -12.62 12.55 11.67
CA ASP A 137 -11.81 11.74 10.78
C ASP A 137 -12.52 10.43 10.44
N MET A 138 -13.15 9.79 11.43
CA MET A 138 -14.00 8.61 11.23
C MET A 138 -15.10 8.88 10.22
N ARG A 139 -15.87 9.96 10.39
CA ARG A 139 -16.92 10.34 9.43
C ARG A 139 -16.36 10.60 8.03
N GLY A 140 -15.18 11.22 7.95
CA GLY A 140 -14.50 11.47 6.67
C GLY A 140 -14.10 10.19 5.97
N VAL A 141 -13.55 9.20 6.69
CA VAL A 141 -13.14 7.91 6.15
C VAL A 141 -14.37 7.05 5.80
N SER A 142 -15.37 6.98 6.66
CA SER A 142 -16.61 6.20 6.42
C SER A 142 -17.31 6.59 5.11
N ARG A 143 -17.33 7.90 4.76
CA ARG A 143 -17.91 8.35 3.48
C ARG A 143 -17.20 7.77 2.26
N PHE A 144 -15.90 7.51 2.32
CA PHE A 144 -15.21 6.83 1.23
C PHE A 144 -15.66 5.37 1.09
N PHE A 145 -15.92 4.70 2.20
CA PHE A 145 -16.44 3.34 2.18
C PHE A 145 -17.85 3.30 1.59
N GLU A 146 -18.73 4.22 2.00
CA GLU A 146 -20.06 4.36 1.43
C GLU A 146 -19.99 4.61 -0.08
N THR A 147 -19.15 5.54 -0.53
CA THR A 147 -18.93 5.84 -1.95
C THR A 147 -18.42 4.63 -2.72
N LEU A 148 -17.46 3.89 -2.16
CA LEU A 148 -16.94 2.67 -2.78
C LEU A 148 -18.05 1.60 -2.89
N HIS A 149 -18.82 1.44 -1.84
CA HIS A 149 -19.94 0.49 -1.81
C HIS A 149 -20.98 0.81 -2.89
N GLU A 150 -21.46 2.06 -2.96
CA GLU A 150 -22.41 2.51 -3.98
C GLU A 150 -21.88 2.31 -5.40
N GLN A 151 -20.62 2.62 -5.64
CA GLN A 151 -20.00 2.46 -6.96
C GLN A 151 -19.80 1.01 -7.36
N HIS A 152 -19.57 0.10 -6.42
CA HIS A 152 -19.44 -1.34 -6.70
C HIS A 152 -20.79 -2.04 -6.90
N ALA A 153 -21.89 -1.55 -6.33
CA ALA A 153 -23.21 -2.16 -6.42
C ALA A 153 -23.78 -2.19 -7.84
N ALA A 154 -23.24 -1.46 -8.81
CA ALA A 154 -23.70 -1.50 -10.19
C ALA A 154 -23.06 -2.66 -10.97
N GLU A 155 -23.88 -3.42 -11.66
CA GLU A 155 -23.57 -4.74 -12.26
C GLU A 155 -22.47 -4.76 -13.33
N GLU A 156 -22.15 -3.63 -13.97
CA GLU A 156 -21.07 -3.55 -14.98
C GLU A 156 -20.06 -2.46 -14.65
N LEU A 157 -18.80 -2.84 -14.57
CA LEU A 157 -17.67 -1.91 -14.48
C LEU A 157 -17.26 -1.46 -15.88
N SER A 158 -17.70 -0.27 -16.30
CA SER A 158 -17.12 0.40 -17.46
C SER A 158 -15.69 0.83 -17.15
N GLU A 159 -14.87 1.05 -18.19
CA GLU A 159 -13.50 1.54 -18.04
C GLU A 159 -13.42 2.81 -17.18
N TYR A 160 -14.31 3.78 -17.40
CA TYR A 160 -14.36 5.01 -16.61
C TYR A 160 -14.74 4.78 -15.15
N LYS A 161 -15.57 3.80 -14.88
CA LYS A 161 -15.97 3.43 -13.53
C LYS A 161 -14.81 2.78 -12.76
N GLU A 162 -14.04 1.92 -13.41
CA GLU A 162 -12.83 1.35 -12.81
C GLU A 162 -11.79 2.42 -12.51
N LEU A 163 -11.58 3.39 -13.40
CA LEU A 163 -10.71 4.54 -13.17
C LEU A 163 -11.22 5.40 -12.00
N SER A 164 -12.52 5.68 -11.95
CA SER A 164 -13.14 6.40 -10.83
C SER A 164 -12.89 5.71 -9.50
N LEU A 165 -13.14 4.40 -9.42
CA LEU A 165 -12.89 3.60 -8.21
C LEU A 165 -11.43 3.66 -7.77
N ARG A 166 -10.48 3.55 -8.70
CA ARG A 166 -9.05 3.68 -8.41
C ARG A 166 -8.73 5.03 -7.77
N HIS A 167 -9.30 6.13 -8.28
CA HIS A 167 -9.10 7.46 -7.71
C HIS A 167 -9.76 7.63 -6.34
N VAL A 168 -10.93 7.03 -6.11
CA VAL A 168 -11.58 7.03 -4.79
C VAL A 168 -10.72 6.28 -3.76
N TYR A 169 -10.16 5.11 -4.11
CA TYR A 169 -9.20 4.41 -3.25
C TYR A 169 -7.95 5.26 -2.95
N CYS A 170 -7.43 5.95 -3.96
CA CYS A 170 -6.28 6.84 -3.79
C CYS A 170 -6.60 7.97 -2.81
N ALA A 171 -7.71 8.67 -3.00
CA ALA A 171 -8.16 9.75 -2.12
C ALA A 171 -8.38 9.27 -0.67
N MET A 172 -8.97 8.08 -0.52
CA MET A 172 -9.17 7.45 0.78
C MET A 172 -7.84 7.14 1.49
N ILE A 173 -6.85 6.60 0.78
CA ILE A 173 -5.51 6.32 1.36
C ILE A 173 -4.88 7.62 1.87
N TYR A 174 -4.93 8.71 1.09
CA TYR A 174 -4.41 10.00 1.53
C TYR A 174 -5.20 10.58 2.72
N ARG A 175 -6.52 10.40 2.73
CA ARG A 175 -7.35 10.86 3.86
C ARG A 175 -7.06 10.10 5.16
N ILE A 176 -6.87 8.78 5.07
CA ILE A 176 -6.45 7.96 6.20
C ILE A 176 -5.05 8.40 6.68
N ALA A 177 -4.14 8.63 5.74
CA ALA A 177 -2.81 9.08 6.08
C ALA A 177 -2.79 10.44 6.80
N ASP A 178 -3.58 11.38 6.33
CA ASP A 178 -3.75 12.70 6.97
C ASP A 178 -4.28 12.54 8.39
N ALA A 179 -5.31 11.72 8.59
CA ALA A 179 -5.90 11.46 9.89
C ALA A 179 -4.93 10.77 10.88
N VAL A 180 -4.04 9.92 10.37
CA VAL A 180 -3.10 9.13 11.19
C VAL A 180 -1.75 9.81 11.37
N MET A 181 -1.23 10.50 10.34
CA MET A 181 0.12 11.06 10.33
C MET A 181 0.15 12.57 10.58
N GLY A 182 -0.96 13.29 10.33
CA GLY A 182 -1.04 14.75 10.40
C GLY A 182 -1.08 15.33 11.80
N LYS A 183 -1.29 14.52 12.82
CA LYS A 183 -1.31 14.93 14.23
C LYS A 183 -0.16 14.23 14.96
N ASP A 184 0.37 14.86 16.00
CA ASP A 184 1.16 14.19 17.05
C ASP A 184 0.32 13.09 17.78
N SER A 185 -0.58 12.50 17.04
CA SER A 185 -1.45 11.43 17.48
C SER A 185 -0.57 10.29 17.90
N ALA A 186 -0.80 9.79 19.09
CA ALA A 186 -0.16 8.63 19.68
C ALA A 186 -0.31 7.39 18.78
N MET A 187 0.38 7.39 17.64
CA MET A 187 0.72 6.18 16.93
C MET A 187 1.63 5.42 17.89
N MET A 188 1.06 4.55 18.69
CA MET A 188 1.88 3.64 19.49
C MET A 188 2.47 2.59 18.53
N PRO A 189 3.78 2.64 18.25
CA PRO A 189 4.43 1.52 17.61
C PRO A 189 4.34 0.34 18.57
N LEU A 190 3.63 -0.69 18.17
CA LEU A 190 3.57 -1.93 18.92
C LEU A 190 4.83 -2.75 18.61
N GLY A 191 5.96 -2.36 19.19
CA GLY A 191 7.23 -3.05 19.03
C GLY A 191 8.44 -2.13 19.15
N VAL A 192 9.60 -2.73 19.26
CA VAL A 192 10.89 -2.03 19.35
C VAL A 192 11.24 -1.46 17.97
N LYS A 193 11.54 -0.16 17.91
CA LYS A 193 12.07 0.47 16.69
C LYS A 193 13.38 -0.24 16.31
N GLU A 194 13.33 -1.11 15.32
CA GLU A 194 14.53 -1.82 14.87
C GLU A 194 15.45 -0.84 14.13
N ARG A 195 16.76 -1.00 14.31
CA ARG A 195 17.77 -0.25 13.53
C ARG A 195 17.55 -0.35 12.02
N SER A 196 16.91 -1.43 11.56
CA SER A 196 16.57 -1.65 10.17
C SER A 196 15.60 -0.62 9.60
N SER A 197 14.62 -0.13 10.39
CA SER A 197 13.70 0.94 9.96
C SER A 197 14.42 2.27 9.81
N GLU A 198 15.37 2.60 10.70
CA GLU A 198 16.16 3.83 10.61
C GLU A 198 17.02 3.84 9.33
N TYR A 199 17.61 2.70 8.97
CA TYR A 199 18.34 2.58 7.72
C TYR A 199 17.43 2.76 6.50
N PHE A 200 16.22 2.22 6.54
CA PHE A 200 15.28 2.36 5.44
C PHE A 200 14.76 3.80 5.31
N GLU A 201 14.36 4.46 6.40
CA GLU A 201 13.96 5.87 6.40
C GLU A 201 15.06 6.78 5.82
N LYS A 202 16.29 6.59 6.29
CA LYS A 202 17.45 7.33 5.79
C LYS A 202 17.72 7.07 4.31
N LEU A 203 17.60 5.81 3.86
CA LEU A 203 17.69 5.46 2.44
C LEU A 203 16.61 6.17 1.61
N MET A 204 15.35 6.17 2.07
CA MET A 204 14.24 6.81 1.35
C MET A 204 14.43 8.32 1.24
N THR A 205 14.90 8.97 2.29
CA THR A 205 15.28 10.40 2.25
C THR A 205 16.36 10.65 1.22
N LEU A 206 17.46 9.90 1.28
CA LEU A 206 18.56 10.04 0.32
C LEU A 206 18.12 9.73 -1.12
N LEU A 207 17.27 8.73 -1.32
CA LEU A 207 16.70 8.43 -2.63
C LEU A 207 15.88 9.61 -3.16
N SER A 208 14.98 10.18 -2.36
CA SER A 208 14.14 11.30 -2.78
C SER A 208 14.94 12.54 -3.23
N GLU A 209 16.13 12.72 -2.66
CA GLU A 209 17.01 13.84 -2.97
C GLU A 209 17.93 13.57 -4.18
N ASN A 210 18.33 12.31 -4.41
CA ASN A 210 19.43 12.00 -5.32
C ASN A 210 19.09 11.06 -6.48
N TYR A 211 17.91 10.45 -6.56
CA TYR A 211 17.56 9.42 -7.56
C TYR A 211 17.73 9.86 -9.02
N ARG A 212 17.64 11.16 -9.29
CA ARG A 212 17.79 11.70 -10.64
C ARG A 212 19.20 11.54 -11.18
N GLU A 213 20.19 11.67 -10.31
CA GLU A 213 21.60 11.66 -10.67
C GLU A 213 22.31 10.37 -10.26
N GLN A 214 21.91 9.80 -9.12
CA GLN A 214 22.58 8.69 -8.47
C GLN A 214 21.72 7.42 -8.48
N ARG A 215 22.20 6.39 -9.18
CA ARG A 215 21.53 5.08 -9.29
C ARG A 215 22.37 3.94 -8.74
N ASN A 216 23.53 4.26 -8.18
CA ASN A 216 24.46 3.29 -7.64
C ASN A 216 24.24 3.10 -6.13
N VAL A 217 24.17 1.84 -5.69
CA VAL A 217 23.98 1.49 -4.26
C VAL A 217 25.14 1.98 -3.41
N GLU A 218 26.35 1.99 -3.96
CA GLU A 218 27.56 2.46 -3.28
C GLU A 218 27.42 3.90 -2.79
N PHE A 219 26.88 4.79 -3.62
CA PHE A 219 26.63 6.19 -3.24
C PHE A 219 25.76 6.29 -1.98
N TYR A 220 24.66 5.55 -1.94
CA TYR A 220 23.75 5.57 -0.78
C TYR A 220 24.39 4.96 0.47
N ALA A 221 25.12 3.88 0.30
CA ALA A 221 25.85 3.23 1.37
C ALA A 221 26.91 4.15 1.99
N GLU A 222 27.68 4.87 1.17
CA GLU A 222 28.66 5.86 1.61
C GLU A 222 28.00 7.01 2.39
N LYS A 223 26.92 7.57 1.86
CA LYS A 223 26.13 8.62 2.56
C LYS A 223 25.58 8.16 3.91
N MET A 224 25.35 6.86 4.07
CA MET A 224 24.91 6.25 5.31
C MET A 224 26.06 5.75 6.19
N SER A 225 27.32 5.90 5.77
CA SER A 225 28.52 5.43 6.46
C SER A 225 28.51 3.93 6.77
N ILE A 226 28.01 3.12 5.82
CA ILE A 226 27.97 1.66 5.88
C ILE A 226 28.40 1.04 4.56
N SER A 227 28.71 -0.27 4.56
CA SER A 227 29.05 -0.97 3.31
C SER A 227 27.80 -1.26 2.48
N SER A 228 27.94 -1.26 1.13
CA SER A 228 26.86 -1.63 0.19
C SER A 228 26.29 -3.01 0.47
N LYS A 229 27.12 -3.96 0.91
CA LYS A 229 26.69 -5.30 1.30
C LYS A 229 25.80 -5.26 2.55
N HIS A 230 26.15 -4.46 3.55
CA HIS A 230 25.35 -4.29 4.76
C HIS A 230 24.01 -3.61 4.45
N LEU A 231 24.03 -2.49 3.70
CA LEU A 231 22.83 -1.80 3.26
C LEU A 231 21.89 -2.74 2.50
N SER A 232 22.41 -3.44 1.48
CA SER A 232 21.62 -4.37 0.66
C SER A 232 20.99 -5.48 1.49
N ARG A 233 21.72 -6.05 2.44
CA ARG A 233 21.22 -7.08 3.34
C ARG A 233 20.09 -6.53 4.24
N VAL A 234 20.33 -5.40 4.92
CA VAL A 234 19.36 -4.81 5.85
C VAL A 234 18.08 -4.44 5.12
N ILE A 235 18.19 -3.73 4.00
CA ILE A 235 17.03 -3.29 3.21
C ILE A 235 16.24 -4.49 2.67
N ARG A 236 16.93 -5.49 2.13
CA ARG A 236 16.24 -6.69 1.60
C ARG A 236 15.55 -7.49 2.71
N THR A 237 16.19 -7.67 3.84
CA THR A 237 15.57 -8.34 5.00
C THR A 237 14.36 -7.55 5.50
N PHE A 238 14.50 -6.24 5.59
CA PHE A 238 13.45 -5.37 6.11
C PHE A 238 12.29 -5.18 5.13
N THR A 239 12.58 -4.98 3.81
CA THR A 239 11.55 -4.61 2.82
C THR A 239 11.16 -5.74 1.85
N GLY A 240 11.89 -6.86 1.84
CA GLY A 240 11.75 -7.89 0.81
C GLY A 240 12.29 -7.47 -0.57
N LYS A 241 12.58 -6.16 -0.78
CA LYS A 241 13.09 -5.59 -2.02
C LYS A 241 14.56 -5.24 -1.88
N SER A 242 15.33 -5.36 -2.97
CA SER A 242 16.71 -4.87 -3.01
C SER A 242 16.76 -3.33 -3.09
N VAL A 243 17.90 -2.75 -2.72
CA VAL A 243 18.13 -1.30 -2.88
C VAL A 243 17.99 -0.88 -4.34
N HIS A 244 18.47 -1.68 -5.29
CA HIS A 244 18.29 -1.43 -6.72
C HIS A 244 16.81 -1.36 -7.14
N GLN A 245 15.96 -2.25 -6.61
CA GLN A 245 14.54 -2.20 -6.89
C GLN A 245 13.88 -0.91 -6.38
N TRP A 246 14.30 -0.42 -5.21
CA TRP A 246 13.84 0.87 -4.71
C TRP A 246 14.29 2.04 -5.58
N ILE A 247 15.56 2.05 -6.02
CA ILE A 247 16.07 3.06 -6.97
C ILE A 247 15.27 3.01 -8.28
N ASP A 248 15.08 1.82 -8.82
CA ASP A 248 14.35 1.58 -10.06
C ASP A 248 12.89 2.11 -9.97
N GLU A 249 12.21 1.87 -8.85
CA GLU A 249 10.84 2.37 -8.62
C GLU A 249 10.77 3.90 -8.57
N PHE A 250 11.70 4.55 -7.89
CA PHE A 250 11.77 6.02 -7.85
C PHE A 250 11.97 6.62 -9.24
N VAL A 251 12.93 6.10 -9.98
CA VAL A 251 13.23 6.59 -11.34
C VAL A 251 12.09 6.30 -12.30
N ALA A 252 11.51 5.09 -12.26
CA ALA A 252 10.40 4.73 -13.14
C ALA A 252 9.15 5.58 -12.87
N LEU A 253 8.85 5.89 -11.61
CA LEU A 253 7.74 6.75 -11.25
C LEU A 253 7.95 8.18 -11.78
N GLU A 254 9.15 8.72 -11.63
CA GLU A 254 9.43 10.06 -12.17
C GLU A 254 9.31 10.09 -13.70
N ILE A 255 9.81 9.06 -14.40
CA ILE A 255 9.61 8.95 -15.86
C ILE A 255 8.12 8.93 -16.19
N LYS A 256 7.31 8.13 -15.49
CA LYS A 256 5.85 8.07 -15.67
C LYS A 256 5.20 9.44 -15.49
N ASN A 257 5.55 10.15 -14.41
CA ASN A 257 5.02 11.48 -14.11
C ASN A 257 5.38 12.51 -15.19
N LEU A 258 6.63 12.53 -15.61
CA LEU A 258 7.09 13.44 -16.65
C LEU A 258 6.45 13.15 -18.02
N LEU A 259 6.24 11.87 -18.36
CA LEU A 259 5.58 11.47 -19.61
C LEU A 259 4.10 11.89 -19.64
N LYS A 260 3.39 11.83 -18.50
CA LYS A 260 1.95 12.13 -18.40
C LYS A 260 1.65 13.60 -18.13
N TYR A 261 2.42 14.24 -17.26
CA TYR A 261 2.08 15.55 -16.70
C TYR A 261 3.01 16.68 -17.09
N SER A 262 4.01 16.42 -17.95
CA SER A 262 4.86 17.48 -18.49
C SER A 262 4.78 17.57 -20.02
N ASN A 263 5.15 18.75 -20.55
CA ASN A 263 5.29 18.98 -21.99
C ASN A 263 6.66 18.52 -22.53
N MET A 264 7.44 17.82 -21.72
CA MET A 264 8.78 17.37 -22.11
C MET A 264 8.71 16.27 -23.18
N SER A 265 9.62 16.35 -24.14
CA SER A 265 9.88 15.23 -25.05
C SER A 265 10.61 14.10 -24.31
N ILE A 266 10.54 12.87 -24.85
CA ILE A 266 11.28 11.71 -24.31
C ILE A 266 12.79 12.02 -24.23
N GLN A 267 13.32 12.78 -25.17
CA GLN A 267 14.71 13.20 -25.16
C GLN A 267 15.01 14.14 -24.00
N GLN A 268 14.17 15.14 -23.77
CA GLN A 268 14.32 16.08 -22.65
C GLN A 268 14.20 15.37 -21.29
N ILE A 269 13.25 14.42 -21.14
CA ILE A 269 13.12 13.58 -19.93
C ILE A 269 14.39 12.77 -19.69
N SER A 270 14.95 12.17 -20.74
CA SER A 270 16.19 11.41 -20.66
C SER A 270 17.35 12.26 -20.10
N PHE A 271 17.54 13.47 -20.62
CA PHE A 271 18.58 14.37 -20.12
C PHE A 271 18.28 14.92 -18.73
N TYR A 272 17.03 15.27 -18.44
CA TYR A 272 16.61 15.74 -17.13
C TYR A 272 16.87 14.73 -16.01
N LEU A 273 16.72 13.44 -16.34
CA LEU A 273 16.98 12.32 -15.42
C LEU A 273 18.41 11.77 -15.55
N ASN A 274 19.32 12.52 -16.17
CA ASN A 274 20.73 12.15 -16.27
C ASN A 274 20.96 10.74 -16.87
N PHE A 275 20.20 10.39 -17.92
CA PHE A 275 20.50 9.22 -18.74
C PHE A 275 21.47 9.57 -19.88
N PRO A 276 22.36 8.67 -20.26
CA PRO A 276 23.32 8.92 -21.35
C PRO A 276 22.63 9.30 -22.66
N ASN A 277 21.50 8.70 -22.96
CA ASN A 277 20.66 9.00 -24.13
C ASN A 277 19.24 8.43 -23.96
N PRO A 278 18.28 8.82 -24.83
CA PRO A 278 16.91 8.34 -24.79
C PRO A 278 16.75 6.82 -24.94
N SER A 279 17.65 6.15 -25.68
CA SER A 279 17.60 4.71 -25.88
C SER A 279 17.88 3.96 -24.57
N PHE A 280 18.87 4.40 -23.79
CA PHE A 280 19.15 3.84 -22.49
C PHE A 280 17.97 4.03 -21.53
N MET A 281 17.39 5.22 -21.47
CA MET A 281 16.18 5.46 -20.68
C MET A 281 15.03 4.56 -21.14
N GLY A 282 14.86 4.40 -22.44
CA GLY A 282 13.79 3.56 -23.00
C GLY A 282 13.93 2.09 -22.60
N GLN A 283 15.14 1.54 -22.70
CA GLN A 283 15.41 0.17 -22.26
C GLN A 283 15.24 0.00 -20.75
N TYR A 284 15.75 0.94 -19.98
CA TYR A 284 15.61 0.97 -18.52
C TYR A 284 14.13 0.98 -18.11
N PHE A 285 13.34 1.89 -18.67
CA PHE A 285 11.92 2.02 -18.39
C PHE A 285 11.13 0.77 -18.81
N LYS A 286 11.40 0.24 -20.01
CA LYS A 286 10.74 -0.99 -20.50
C LYS A 286 11.06 -2.20 -19.62
N ARG A 287 12.30 -2.33 -19.15
CA ARG A 287 12.70 -3.41 -18.22
C ARG A 287 11.87 -3.40 -16.93
N ILE A 288 11.54 -2.22 -16.41
CA ILE A 288 10.86 -2.08 -15.11
C ILE A 288 9.33 -2.12 -15.29
N THR A 289 8.81 -1.50 -16.34
CA THR A 289 7.37 -1.29 -16.52
C THR A 289 6.71 -2.22 -17.54
N GLY A 290 7.51 -2.94 -18.33
CA GLY A 290 7.02 -3.75 -19.45
C GLY A 290 6.72 -2.96 -20.73
N MET A 291 6.62 -1.63 -20.67
CA MET A 291 6.24 -0.74 -21.77
C MET A 291 7.38 0.21 -22.14
N THR A 292 7.44 0.61 -23.41
CA THR A 292 8.33 1.72 -23.81
C THR A 292 7.77 3.07 -23.33
N PRO A 293 8.61 4.12 -23.16
CA PRO A 293 8.13 5.47 -22.84
C PRO A 293 7.12 6.02 -23.86
N GLY A 294 7.28 5.67 -25.14
CA GLY A 294 6.36 6.09 -26.20
C GLY A 294 5.00 5.43 -26.13
N GLU A 295 4.95 4.15 -25.80
CA GLU A 295 3.71 3.40 -25.54
C GLU A 295 3.01 3.95 -24.31
N TYR A 296 3.74 4.14 -23.21
CA TYR A 296 3.20 4.67 -21.96
C TYR A 296 2.65 6.10 -22.10
N LYS A 297 3.29 6.97 -22.91
CA LYS A 297 2.81 8.33 -23.15
C LYS A 297 1.47 8.37 -23.91
N LYS A 298 1.20 7.33 -24.72
CA LYS A 298 -0.03 7.22 -25.52
C LYS A 298 -1.17 6.49 -24.79
N SER A 299 -0.86 5.66 -23.79
CA SER A 299 -1.86 4.99 -22.94
C SER A 299 -2.49 5.97 -21.95
#